data_54aac1b40780c9271056c1e3e72bb2e2
#
_entry.id   54aac1b40780c9271056c1e3e72bb2e2
#
_cell.length_a   1.000
_cell.length_b   1.000
_cell.length_c   1.000
_cell.angle_alpha   90.00
_cell.angle_beta   90.00
_cell.angle_gamma   90.00
#
_symmetry.space_group_name_H-M   'P 1'
#
loop_
_entity.id
_entity.type
_entity.pdbx_description
1 polymer ?
#
loop_
_entity_poly.entity_id
_entity_poly.type
_entity_poly.pdbx_seq_one_letter_code
_entity_poly.pdbx_strand_id
1 'polypeptide(L)'
;MTGELIVLTGPPGAGKSTVAELVATDAERLTVHLLTDQFYTAIRTGFVPPYLPGSADQNDVVVDVMVGAATTYARGGYDVVVDGVVGLHYVPPFRAAAEQAGLVLSYVVLRPDLETTLGRDRDRGGDSLKDAGAITGLHEMFADLGELESHVMDTSGLDAAATADEVRRAVSSQRFRLVG
;
A
#
# COMPACT_ATOMS: atom_id res chain seq x y z
N MET A 1 -18.58 -15.10 -6.13
CA MET A 1 -18.48 -13.66 -5.77
C MET A 1 -17.01 -13.28 -5.94
N THR A 2 -16.72 -12.13 -6.50
CA THR A 2 -15.35 -11.58 -6.57
C THR A 2 -14.94 -11.00 -5.22
N GLY A 3 -13.64 -10.92 -4.97
CA GLY A 3 -13.10 -10.19 -3.84
C GLY A 3 -12.89 -8.71 -4.16
N GLU A 4 -12.38 -7.96 -3.20
CA GLU A 4 -12.07 -6.53 -3.31
C GLU A 4 -10.56 -6.32 -3.30
N LEU A 5 -10.11 -5.27 -3.98
CA LEU A 5 -8.72 -4.82 -3.94
C LEU A 5 -8.59 -3.66 -2.95
N ILE A 6 -7.66 -3.77 -2.02
CA ILE A 6 -7.34 -2.74 -1.04
C ILE A 6 -5.86 -2.41 -1.17
N VAL A 7 -5.53 -1.27 -1.73
CA VAL A 7 -4.16 -0.76 -1.73
C VAL A 7 -3.96 0.04 -0.45
N LEU A 8 -3.15 -0.49 0.47
CA LEU A 8 -2.79 0.15 1.72
C LEU A 8 -1.37 0.73 1.61
N THR A 9 -1.27 2.02 1.51
CA THR A 9 -0.03 2.73 1.23
C THR A 9 0.24 3.87 2.22
N GLY A 10 1.33 4.57 2.01
CA GLY A 10 1.76 5.70 2.84
C GLY A 10 3.28 5.76 2.96
N PRO A 11 3.83 6.78 3.61
CA PRO A 11 5.27 6.97 3.77
C PRO A 11 5.92 5.84 4.59
N PRO A 12 7.25 5.67 4.51
CA PRO A 12 8.00 4.84 5.45
C PRO A 12 7.67 5.21 6.90
N GLY A 13 7.59 4.23 7.80
CA GLY A 13 7.24 4.46 9.21
C GLY A 13 5.73 4.63 9.48
N ALA A 14 4.86 4.69 8.48
CA ALA A 14 3.41 4.85 8.67
C ALA A 14 2.71 3.64 9.35
N GLY A 15 3.39 2.49 9.45
CA GLY A 15 2.83 1.29 10.07
C GLY A 15 2.05 0.37 9.12
N LYS A 16 2.16 0.58 7.81
CA LYS A 16 1.44 -0.16 6.77
C LYS A 16 1.42 -1.68 6.97
N SER A 17 2.60 -2.29 7.07
CA SER A 17 2.70 -3.76 7.09
C SER A 17 2.08 -4.38 8.33
N THR A 18 2.21 -3.73 9.48
CA THR A 18 1.54 -4.19 10.72
C THR A 18 0.02 -4.07 10.60
N VAL A 19 -0.46 -2.96 10.03
CA VAL A 19 -1.90 -2.74 9.83
C VAL A 19 -2.46 -3.69 8.77
N ALA A 20 -1.75 -3.87 7.64
CA ALA A 20 -2.15 -4.79 6.57
C ALA A 20 -2.24 -6.24 7.07
N GLU A 21 -1.27 -6.68 7.87
CA GLU A 21 -1.29 -8.00 8.51
C GLU A 21 -2.53 -8.19 9.38
N LEU A 22 -2.84 -7.20 10.25
CA LEU A 22 -4.04 -7.26 11.09
C LEU A 22 -5.33 -7.24 10.25
N VAL A 23 -5.41 -6.40 9.21
CA VAL A 23 -6.56 -6.34 8.32
C VAL A 23 -6.78 -7.69 7.62
N ALA A 24 -5.71 -8.34 7.18
CA ALA A 24 -5.80 -9.59 6.44
C ALA A 24 -6.04 -10.81 7.35
N THR A 25 -5.42 -10.84 8.53
CA THR A 25 -5.49 -12.02 9.44
C THR A 25 -6.84 -12.10 10.15
N ASP A 26 -7.39 -10.95 10.55
CA ASP A 26 -8.67 -10.89 11.27
C ASP A 26 -9.88 -10.70 10.33
N ALA A 27 -9.71 -11.00 9.05
CA ALA A 27 -10.76 -10.86 8.05
C ALA A 27 -11.81 -11.96 8.17
N GLU A 28 -13.08 -11.62 7.95
CA GLU A 28 -14.20 -12.59 7.89
C GLU A 28 -14.23 -13.35 6.56
N ARG A 29 -13.63 -12.80 5.51
CA ARG A 29 -13.56 -13.37 4.16
C ARG A 29 -12.17 -13.89 3.88
N LEU A 30 -12.08 -14.79 2.88
CA LEU A 30 -10.77 -15.22 2.36
C LEU A 30 -9.97 -14.00 1.92
N THR A 31 -8.83 -13.78 2.53
CA THR A 31 -8.02 -12.57 2.29
C THR A 31 -6.57 -12.95 2.02
N VAL A 32 -5.96 -12.23 1.09
CA VAL A 32 -4.55 -12.35 0.72
C VAL A 32 -3.84 -11.04 1.06
N HIS A 33 -2.70 -11.14 1.72
CA HIS A 33 -1.79 -10.03 1.98
C HIS A 33 -0.61 -10.11 1.00
N LEU A 34 -0.49 -9.12 0.12
CA LEU A 34 0.60 -9.01 -0.86
C LEU A 34 1.53 -7.87 -0.44
N LEU A 35 2.74 -8.21 -0.02
CA LEU A 35 3.79 -7.23 0.27
C LEU A 35 4.49 -6.85 -1.04
N THR A 36 4.49 -5.56 -1.38
CA THR A 36 5.14 -5.06 -2.61
C THR A 36 6.63 -5.37 -2.65
N ASP A 37 7.30 -5.31 -1.51
CA ASP A 37 8.75 -5.58 -1.40
C ASP A 37 9.13 -7.01 -1.81
N GLN A 38 8.24 -7.98 -1.66
CA GLN A 38 8.50 -9.36 -2.08
C GLN A 38 8.67 -9.48 -3.60
N PHE A 39 7.94 -8.68 -4.37
CA PHE A 39 8.06 -8.66 -5.82
C PHE A 39 9.42 -8.08 -6.26
N TYR A 40 9.89 -7.04 -5.58
CA TYR A 40 11.20 -6.45 -5.82
C TYR A 40 12.34 -7.40 -5.41
N THR A 41 12.25 -8.02 -4.24
CA THR A 41 13.27 -8.92 -3.73
C THR A 41 13.34 -10.25 -4.50
N ALA A 42 12.35 -10.57 -5.31
CA ALA A 42 12.38 -11.69 -6.25
C ALA A 42 13.39 -11.47 -7.39
N ILE A 43 13.79 -10.23 -7.69
CA ILE A 43 14.80 -9.91 -8.68
C ILE A 43 16.18 -10.25 -8.09
N ARG A 44 16.78 -11.35 -8.56
CA ARG A 44 18.06 -11.88 -8.01
C ARG A 44 19.29 -11.33 -8.70
N THR A 45 19.15 -10.78 -9.89
CA THR A 45 20.25 -10.22 -10.68
C THR A 45 19.78 -8.94 -11.36
N GLY A 46 20.58 -7.89 -11.30
CA GLY A 46 20.27 -6.61 -11.93
C GLY A 46 19.24 -5.75 -11.18
N PHE A 47 18.94 -6.09 -9.93
CA PHE A 47 18.04 -5.29 -9.09
C PHE A 47 18.57 -3.86 -8.92
N VAL A 48 17.70 -2.89 -9.16
CA VAL A 48 17.93 -1.48 -8.88
C VAL A 48 16.94 -1.05 -7.78
N PRO A 49 17.38 -0.47 -6.66
CA PRO A 49 16.47 0.04 -5.66
C PRO A 49 15.40 0.96 -6.28
N PRO A 50 14.11 0.75 -5.99
CA PRO A 50 12.99 1.39 -6.71
C PRO A 50 12.96 2.93 -6.63
N TYR A 51 13.65 3.50 -5.67
CA TYR A 51 13.77 4.95 -5.47
C TYR A 51 15.00 5.57 -6.18
N LEU A 52 15.85 4.78 -6.83
CA LEU A 52 17.04 5.28 -7.52
C LEU A 52 16.74 5.61 -8.99
N PRO A 53 17.47 6.59 -9.57
CA PRO A 53 17.44 6.82 -11.01
C PRO A 53 17.77 5.53 -11.79
N GLY A 54 17.04 5.28 -12.87
CA GLY A 54 17.21 4.09 -13.71
C GLY A 54 16.37 2.88 -13.28
N SER A 55 15.59 2.96 -12.21
CA SER A 55 14.68 1.90 -11.80
C SER A 55 13.31 1.91 -12.52
N ALA A 56 13.00 2.92 -13.32
CA ALA A 56 11.67 3.15 -13.88
C ALA A 56 11.13 1.92 -14.62
N ASP A 57 11.88 1.40 -15.60
CA ASP A 57 11.45 0.24 -16.39
C ASP A 57 11.26 -1.01 -15.50
N GLN A 58 12.12 -1.21 -14.51
CA GLN A 58 11.98 -2.29 -13.53
C GLN A 58 10.71 -2.11 -12.70
N ASN A 59 10.45 -0.89 -12.23
CA ASN A 59 9.29 -0.58 -11.40
C ASN A 59 8.00 -0.81 -12.17
N ASP A 60 7.93 -0.42 -13.43
CA ASP A 60 6.76 -0.65 -14.27
C ASP A 60 6.47 -2.15 -14.42
N VAL A 61 7.49 -2.96 -14.69
CA VAL A 61 7.34 -4.42 -14.76
C VAL A 61 6.87 -5.01 -13.43
N VAL A 62 7.46 -4.57 -12.32
CA VAL A 62 7.09 -5.07 -10.99
C VAL A 62 5.66 -4.68 -10.63
N VAL A 63 5.22 -3.46 -10.97
CA VAL A 63 3.84 -3.01 -10.75
C VAL A 63 2.87 -3.84 -11.58
N ASP A 64 3.17 -4.12 -12.85
CA ASP A 64 2.33 -4.96 -13.71
C ASP A 64 2.16 -6.38 -13.12
N VAL A 65 3.23 -6.96 -12.59
CA VAL A 65 3.18 -8.26 -11.92
C VAL A 65 2.32 -8.21 -10.65
N MET A 66 2.47 -7.17 -9.83
CA MET A 66 1.67 -6.98 -8.62
C MET A 66 0.18 -6.82 -8.94
N VAL A 67 -0.14 -5.97 -9.92
CA VAL A 67 -1.52 -5.74 -10.40
C VAL A 67 -2.12 -7.03 -10.92
N GLY A 68 -1.37 -7.78 -11.73
CA GLY A 68 -1.79 -9.09 -12.24
C GLY A 68 -2.07 -10.10 -11.14
N ALA A 69 -1.17 -10.20 -10.14
CA ALA A 69 -1.34 -11.08 -9.00
C ALA A 69 -2.58 -10.71 -8.17
N ALA A 70 -2.71 -9.43 -7.80
CA ALA A 70 -3.82 -8.91 -7.02
C ALA A 70 -5.16 -9.16 -7.73
N THR A 71 -5.24 -8.83 -9.01
CA THR A 71 -6.44 -9.02 -9.84
C THR A 71 -6.82 -10.50 -9.95
N THR A 72 -5.83 -11.39 -10.09
CA THR A 72 -6.06 -12.83 -10.18
C THR A 72 -6.67 -13.40 -8.91
N TYR A 73 -6.12 -13.04 -7.74
CA TYR A 73 -6.69 -13.43 -6.45
C TYR A 73 -8.11 -12.89 -6.26
N ALA A 74 -8.33 -11.60 -6.54
CA ALA A 74 -9.64 -10.99 -6.37
C ALA A 74 -10.71 -11.62 -7.27
N ARG A 75 -10.38 -11.94 -8.52
CA ARG A 75 -11.26 -12.70 -9.42
C ARG A 75 -11.54 -14.10 -8.91
N GLY A 76 -10.60 -14.70 -8.18
CA GLY A 76 -10.75 -15.99 -7.49
C GLY A 76 -11.58 -15.93 -6.21
N GLY A 77 -12.07 -14.75 -5.80
CA GLY A 77 -12.95 -14.59 -4.63
C GLY A 77 -12.23 -14.22 -3.34
N TYR A 78 -10.94 -13.89 -3.40
CA TYR A 78 -10.17 -13.40 -2.25
C TYR A 78 -10.22 -11.88 -2.19
N ASP A 79 -10.42 -11.32 -1.02
CA ASP A 79 -10.05 -9.92 -0.79
C ASP A 79 -8.52 -9.80 -0.77
N VAL A 80 -8.00 -8.74 -1.32
CA VAL A 80 -6.55 -8.58 -1.48
C VAL A 80 -6.09 -7.27 -0.85
N VAL A 81 -5.23 -7.37 0.15
CA VAL A 81 -4.54 -6.23 0.74
C VAL A 81 -3.15 -6.12 0.12
N VAL A 82 -2.95 -5.12 -0.72
CA VAL A 82 -1.64 -4.78 -1.29
C VAL A 82 -0.97 -3.78 -0.36
N ASP A 83 0.12 -4.17 0.27
CA ASP A 83 0.87 -3.39 1.25
C ASP A 83 2.20 -2.92 0.69
N GLY A 84 2.39 -1.63 0.64
CA GLY A 84 3.68 -1.05 0.26
C GLY A 84 3.62 0.43 -0.09
N VAL A 85 4.71 0.93 -0.66
CA VAL A 85 4.81 2.31 -1.14
C VAL A 85 4.26 2.36 -2.57
N VAL A 86 2.97 2.64 -2.71
CA VAL A 86 2.28 2.81 -3.99
C VAL A 86 1.91 4.28 -4.14
N GLY A 87 2.80 5.05 -4.75
CA GLY A 87 2.58 6.48 -5.01
C GLY A 87 1.58 6.72 -6.16
N LEU A 88 1.20 7.99 -6.34
CA LEU A 88 0.20 8.41 -7.34
C LEU A 88 0.47 7.88 -8.75
N HIS A 89 1.74 7.79 -9.14
CA HIS A 89 2.15 7.33 -10.46
C HIS A 89 1.70 5.89 -10.74
N TYR A 90 1.58 5.06 -9.71
CA TYR A 90 1.23 3.64 -9.83
C TYR A 90 -0.25 3.34 -9.52
N VAL A 91 -1.07 4.34 -9.22
CA VAL A 91 -2.51 4.17 -9.05
C VAL A 91 -3.23 3.83 -10.36
N PRO A 92 -2.90 4.45 -11.52
CA PRO A 92 -3.58 4.17 -12.79
C PRO A 92 -3.58 2.70 -13.22
N PRO A 93 -2.48 1.93 -13.14
CA PRO A 93 -2.48 0.49 -13.45
C PRO A 93 -3.48 -0.31 -12.60
N PHE A 94 -3.54 -0.07 -11.29
CA PHE A 94 -4.52 -0.72 -10.40
C PHE A 94 -5.95 -0.35 -10.76
N ARG A 95 -6.20 0.94 -11.04
CA ARG A 95 -7.52 1.42 -11.43
C ARG A 95 -7.99 0.75 -12.72
N ALA A 96 -7.16 0.78 -13.76
CA ALA A 96 -7.50 0.19 -15.07
C ALA A 96 -7.79 -1.31 -14.96
N ALA A 97 -6.98 -2.05 -14.20
CA ALA A 97 -7.18 -3.48 -14.01
C ALA A 97 -8.46 -3.80 -13.23
N ALA A 98 -8.77 -3.01 -12.18
CA ALA A 98 -10.00 -3.16 -11.41
C ALA A 98 -11.25 -2.86 -12.27
N GLU A 99 -11.23 -1.78 -13.03
CA GLU A 99 -12.31 -1.43 -13.99
C GLU A 99 -12.53 -2.54 -15.02
N GLN A 100 -11.46 -3.02 -15.64
CA GLN A 100 -11.53 -4.09 -16.64
C GLN A 100 -12.08 -5.40 -16.06
N ALA A 101 -11.76 -5.68 -14.80
CA ALA A 101 -12.17 -6.91 -14.12
C ALA A 101 -13.52 -6.79 -13.38
N GLY A 102 -14.12 -5.61 -13.35
CA GLY A 102 -15.36 -5.34 -12.59
C GLY A 102 -15.17 -5.53 -11.08
N LEU A 103 -13.99 -5.14 -10.55
CA LEU A 103 -13.63 -5.26 -9.15
C LEU A 103 -13.79 -3.93 -8.41
N VAL A 104 -14.11 -4.00 -7.13
CA VAL A 104 -14.02 -2.84 -6.23
C VAL A 104 -12.54 -2.62 -5.89
N LEU A 105 -12.09 -1.36 -5.98
CA LEU A 105 -10.76 -0.93 -5.57
C LEU A 105 -10.87 0.19 -4.56
N SER A 106 -10.28 -0.03 -3.38
CA SER A 106 -10.05 0.98 -2.36
C SER A 106 -8.57 1.36 -2.32
N TYR A 107 -8.28 2.66 -2.23
CA TYR A 107 -6.92 3.18 -2.06
C TYR A 107 -6.85 3.92 -0.74
N VAL A 108 -6.08 3.42 0.21
CA VAL A 108 -6.01 3.92 1.58
C VAL A 108 -4.59 4.38 1.88
N VAL A 109 -4.41 5.64 2.17
CA VAL A 109 -3.10 6.21 2.51
C VAL A 109 -3.02 6.46 4.01
N LEU A 110 -2.20 5.67 4.70
CA LEU A 110 -1.88 5.92 6.10
C LEU A 110 -0.84 7.04 6.18
N ARG A 111 -1.20 8.17 6.76
CA ARG A 111 -0.32 9.32 6.91
C ARG A 111 -0.40 9.87 8.34
N PRO A 112 0.37 9.28 9.28
CA PRO A 112 0.55 9.87 10.60
C PRO A 112 1.37 11.15 10.49
N ASP A 113 1.35 11.95 11.53
CA ASP A 113 2.24 13.12 11.62
C ASP A 113 3.73 12.70 11.66
N LEU A 114 4.60 13.66 11.41
CA LEU A 114 6.04 13.42 11.34
C LEU A 114 6.62 12.92 12.67
N GLU A 115 6.12 13.42 13.80
CA GLU A 115 6.60 13.03 15.13
C GLU A 115 6.30 11.57 15.42
N THR A 116 5.07 11.12 15.14
CA THR A 116 4.63 9.74 15.24
C THR A 116 5.46 8.83 14.33
N THR A 117 5.71 9.27 13.09
CA THR A 117 6.50 8.52 12.10
C THR A 117 7.92 8.30 12.58
N LEU A 118 8.60 9.37 13.02
CA LEU A 118 9.97 9.30 13.53
C LEU A 118 10.09 8.49 14.82
N GLY A 119 9.07 8.52 15.67
CA GLY A 119 8.99 7.69 16.87
C GLY A 119 8.97 6.20 16.51
N ARG A 120 8.10 5.81 15.62
CA ARG A 120 7.93 4.42 15.17
C ARG A 120 9.17 3.87 14.44
N ASP A 121 9.89 4.71 13.71
CA ASP A 121 11.11 4.31 12.98
C ASP A 121 12.28 4.04 13.95
N ARG A 122 12.39 4.80 15.04
CA ARG A 122 13.39 4.56 16.10
C ARG A 122 13.20 3.22 16.79
N ASP A 123 11.95 2.80 17.00
CA ASP A 123 11.62 1.56 17.71
C ASP A 123 11.86 0.30 16.85
N ARG A 124 11.94 0.42 15.53
CA ARG A 124 12.11 -0.70 14.60
C ARG A 124 13.53 -1.24 14.45
N GLY A 125 14.54 -0.65 15.07
CA GLY A 125 15.90 -1.17 15.20
C GLY A 125 16.41 -2.00 14.02
N GLY A 126 16.83 -1.39 12.90
CA GLY A 126 17.90 -1.99 12.12
C GLY A 126 17.70 -2.29 10.64
N ASP A 127 16.50 -2.30 10.06
CA ASP A 127 16.32 -2.60 8.62
C ASP A 127 15.55 -1.53 7.83
N SER A 128 15.31 -0.37 8.44
CA SER A 128 14.79 0.79 7.75
C SER A 128 15.81 1.30 6.71
N LEU A 129 15.33 1.80 5.60
CA LEU A 129 16.14 2.44 4.55
C LEU A 129 17.23 3.31 5.20
N LYS A 130 18.49 2.90 5.06
CA LYS A 130 19.64 3.59 5.66
C LYS A 130 19.97 4.91 4.96
N ASP A 131 19.28 5.20 3.85
CA ASP A 131 19.46 6.43 3.06
C ASP A 131 18.42 7.47 3.50
N ALA A 132 18.83 8.43 4.29
CA ALA A 132 17.99 9.53 4.75
C ALA A 132 17.38 10.34 3.59
N GLY A 133 18.08 10.45 2.46
CA GLY A 133 17.58 11.13 1.27
C GLY A 133 16.40 10.38 0.63
N ALA A 134 16.50 9.06 0.55
CA ALA A 134 15.42 8.22 0.03
C ALA A 134 14.18 8.27 0.94
N ILE A 135 14.36 8.25 2.26
CA ILE A 135 13.25 8.39 3.22
C ILE A 135 12.55 9.73 3.02
N THR A 136 13.30 10.82 2.94
CA THR A 136 12.75 12.16 2.73
C THR A 136 11.96 12.22 1.43
N GLY A 137 12.51 11.75 0.30
CA GLY A 137 11.81 11.73 -0.98
C GLY A 137 10.53 10.91 -0.97
N LEU A 138 10.53 9.77 -0.26
CA LEU A 138 9.32 8.96 -0.08
C LEU A 138 8.28 9.64 0.81
N HIS A 139 8.69 10.41 1.82
CA HIS A 139 7.77 11.23 2.61
C HIS A 139 7.16 12.36 1.79
N GLU A 140 7.98 13.05 0.99
CA GLU A 140 7.52 14.13 0.10
C GLU A 140 6.49 13.64 -0.91
N MET A 141 6.63 12.40 -1.42
CA MET A 141 5.67 11.77 -2.32
C MET A 141 4.25 11.71 -1.73
N PHE A 142 4.11 11.61 -0.42
CA PHE A 142 2.83 11.56 0.27
C PHE A 142 2.42 12.87 0.94
N ALA A 143 3.18 13.94 0.78
CA ALA A 143 2.87 15.24 1.39
C ALA A 143 1.66 15.93 0.74
N ASP A 144 1.53 15.77 -0.58
CA ASP A 144 0.41 16.29 -1.36
C ASP A 144 -0.02 15.24 -2.40
N LEU A 145 -1.23 14.74 -2.28
CA LEU A 145 -1.80 13.73 -3.17
C LEU A 145 -2.83 14.30 -4.15
N GLY A 146 -2.96 15.63 -4.23
CA GLY A 146 -3.88 16.28 -5.16
C GLY A 146 -5.31 15.77 -5.00
N GLU A 147 -5.90 15.24 -6.07
CA GLU A 147 -7.28 14.71 -6.06
C GLU A 147 -7.46 13.52 -5.11
N LEU A 148 -6.39 12.81 -4.76
CA LEU A 148 -6.44 11.68 -3.83
C LEU A 148 -6.17 12.07 -2.37
N GLU A 149 -6.12 13.36 -2.04
CA GLU A 149 -5.99 13.82 -0.65
C GLU A 149 -7.16 13.34 0.23
N SER A 150 -8.35 13.16 -0.34
CA SER A 150 -9.51 12.58 0.34
C SER A 150 -9.33 11.10 0.72
N HIS A 151 -8.32 10.41 0.18
CA HIS A 151 -7.98 9.03 0.48
C HIS A 151 -6.97 8.89 1.64
N VAL A 152 -6.58 10.00 2.24
CA VAL A 152 -5.67 10.01 3.38
C VAL A 152 -6.44 9.72 4.68
N MET A 153 -5.88 8.80 5.45
CA MET A 153 -6.27 8.52 6.82
C MET A 153 -5.16 9.01 7.74
N ASP A 154 -5.45 10.03 8.54
CA ASP A 154 -4.56 10.43 9.62
C ASP A 154 -4.56 9.35 10.71
N THR A 155 -3.41 8.80 10.98
CA THR A 155 -3.22 7.73 11.97
C THR A 155 -2.36 8.15 13.15
N SER A 156 -2.17 9.48 13.31
CA SER A 156 -1.53 10.07 14.49
C SER A 156 -2.36 9.72 15.73
N GLY A 157 -1.73 9.23 16.76
CA GLY A 157 -2.43 8.85 18.00
C GLY A 157 -3.22 7.54 17.95
N LEU A 158 -3.23 6.81 16.83
CA LEU A 158 -3.80 5.47 16.74
C LEU A 158 -2.70 4.42 16.88
N ASP A 159 -2.97 3.37 17.64
CA ASP A 159 -2.15 2.16 17.59
C ASP A 159 -2.49 1.31 16.34
N ALA A 160 -1.75 0.22 16.14
CA ALA A 160 -1.92 -0.62 14.95
C ALA A 160 -3.31 -1.29 14.91
N ALA A 161 -3.85 -1.71 16.04
CA ALA A 161 -5.15 -2.36 16.12
C ALA A 161 -6.29 -1.37 15.82
N ALA A 162 -6.26 -0.19 16.44
CA ALA A 162 -7.22 0.86 16.17
C ALA A 162 -7.15 1.35 14.71
N THR A 163 -5.95 1.42 14.14
CA THR A 163 -5.77 1.77 12.73
C THR A 163 -6.37 0.70 11.82
N ALA A 164 -6.14 -0.58 12.10
CA ALA A 164 -6.72 -1.69 11.32
C ALA A 164 -8.25 -1.68 11.36
N ASP A 165 -8.84 -1.42 12.52
CA ASP A 165 -10.28 -1.28 12.67
C ASP A 165 -10.84 -0.11 11.87
N GLU A 166 -10.13 1.03 11.85
CA GLU A 166 -10.53 2.18 11.04
C GLU A 166 -10.43 1.88 9.54
N VAL A 167 -9.38 1.18 9.10
CA VAL A 167 -9.24 0.73 7.70
C VAL A 167 -10.42 -0.19 7.32
N ARG A 168 -10.76 -1.18 8.15
CA ARG A 168 -11.91 -2.08 7.88
C ARG A 168 -13.22 -1.30 7.76
N ARG A 169 -13.48 -0.37 8.68
CA ARG A 169 -14.68 0.49 8.63
C ARG A 169 -14.71 1.35 7.37
N ALA A 170 -13.58 1.94 7.00
CA ALA A 170 -13.47 2.79 5.83
C ALA A 170 -13.68 2.00 4.53
N VAL A 171 -13.14 0.79 4.42
CA VAL A 171 -13.37 -0.11 3.29
C VAL A 171 -14.84 -0.54 3.23
N SER A 172 -15.41 -1.01 4.31
CA SER A 172 -16.82 -1.44 4.38
C SER A 172 -17.79 -0.30 4.05
N SER A 173 -17.48 0.94 4.44
CA SER A 173 -18.28 2.13 4.10
C SER A 173 -17.96 2.72 2.73
N GLN A 174 -17.03 2.13 1.99
CA GLN A 174 -16.55 2.58 0.67
C GLN A 174 -15.96 4.00 0.67
N ARG A 175 -15.51 4.50 1.83
CA ARG A 175 -14.97 5.86 1.99
C ARG A 175 -13.81 6.16 1.05
N PHE A 176 -12.94 5.19 0.81
CA PHE A 176 -11.72 5.33 0.01
C PHE A 176 -11.80 4.58 -1.31
N ARG A 177 -13.01 4.39 -1.83
CA ARG A 177 -13.24 3.68 -3.08
C ARG A 177 -12.79 4.51 -4.28
N LEU A 178 -12.00 3.91 -5.16
CA LEU A 178 -11.57 4.46 -6.44
C LEU A 178 -12.38 3.91 -7.62
N VAL A 179 -12.81 2.65 -7.54
CA VAL A 179 -13.50 1.92 -8.62
C VAL A 179 -14.56 0.99 -8.04
N GLY A 180 -15.63 0.78 -8.80
CA GLY A 180 -16.67 -0.21 -8.50
C GLY A 180 -18.06 0.35 -8.37
#